data_21a49567f147e4e7616b453838a5f2d6
#
_entry.id   21a49567f147e4e7616b453838a5f2d6
#
_cell.length_a   1.000
_cell.length_b   1.000
_cell.length_c   1.000
_cell.angle_alpha   90.00
_cell.angle_beta   90.00
_cell.angle_gamma   90.00
#
_symmetry.space_group_name_H-M   'P 1'
#
loop_
_entity.id
_entity.type
_entity.pdbx_description
1 polymer ?
#
loop_
_entity_poly.entity_id
_entity_poly.type
_entity_poly.pdbx_seq_one_letter_code
_entity_poly.pdbx_strand_id
1 'polypeptide(L)'
;MLSVAEPMSAKLLVAKQTCQVLYSELQKSNLAIQDTTLKQASANLPQIPPKRYLRQYNTLKGHQDKIAQIKWSSDSVKLVSACQDGFMIIWDSVSGLKLQAIPLDSPWVLLCAFAPSGRFVALAGLDNRCTIYKVEDPNDPQLRTRTNTMELRDQGRKIPRAHAAYVSACEFINDEQILTASGDMTIALWDMEKHTKARDFLDHCGDVLLLLISPKERMLPQTFLSAGADGAVKLWDLRTKAPQTSCQMSRVDVNCISLLPNGNSFISGDDEGVCKIYDFRSLCELEQYNLREQFEAPRMLGEGPGLPTSTRSMWSQFDAPGVVSLDLSKSGRILYACYADYGCLAWDVLRKEIVELIGVGNGSHKSRISQVAISPDGQGLATASWDSTIKIWST
;
A
#
# COMPACT_ATOMS: atom_id res chain seq x y z
N MET A 1 32.42 -13.26 47.02
CA MET A 1 32.68 -12.94 45.62
C MET A 1 31.37 -12.39 45.07
N LEU A 2 31.26 -11.05 44.99
CA LEU A 2 30.08 -10.39 44.40
C LEU A 2 30.28 -10.36 42.89
N SER A 3 29.46 -11.09 42.13
CA SER A 3 29.42 -10.99 40.69
C SER A 3 28.87 -9.60 40.34
N VAL A 4 29.72 -8.75 39.78
CA VAL A 4 29.32 -7.46 39.24
C VAL A 4 28.34 -7.73 38.09
N ALA A 5 27.05 -7.47 38.29
CA ALA A 5 26.07 -7.50 37.24
C ALA A 5 26.41 -6.41 36.22
N GLU A 6 26.80 -6.78 35.01
CA GLU A 6 27.00 -5.86 33.92
C GLU A 6 25.74 -5.03 33.72
N PRO A 7 25.88 -3.69 33.54
CA PRO A 7 24.75 -2.84 33.36
C PRO A 7 23.94 -3.26 32.10
N MET A 8 22.62 -3.26 32.19
CA MET A 8 21.69 -3.69 31.14
C MET A 8 22.00 -3.03 29.78
N SER A 9 22.47 -1.77 29.79
CA SER A 9 22.89 -1.01 28.61
C SER A 9 24.09 -1.64 27.89
N ALA A 10 25.06 -2.20 28.61
CA ALA A 10 26.23 -2.86 28.01
C ALA A 10 25.82 -4.18 27.31
N LYS A 11 24.95 -4.96 27.94
CA LYS A 11 24.38 -6.18 27.32
C LYS A 11 23.60 -5.88 26.06
N LEU A 12 22.83 -4.81 26.05
CA LEU A 12 22.02 -4.36 24.91
C LEU A 12 22.92 -3.87 23.76
N LEU A 13 24.02 -3.19 24.08
CA LEU A 13 25.01 -2.76 23.09
C LEU A 13 25.71 -3.94 22.42
N VAL A 14 26.14 -4.91 23.23
CA VAL A 14 26.76 -6.15 22.73
C VAL A 14 25.78 -6.95 21.87
N ALA A 15 24.54 -7.10 22.31
CA ALA A 15 23.49 -7.76 21.50
C ALA A 15 23.26 -7.08 20.15
N LYS A 16 23.18 -5.75 20.12
CA LYS A 16 23.06 -4.98 18.86
C LYS A 16 24.25 -5.21 17.94
N GLN A 17 25.47 -5.17 18.45
CA GLN A 17 26.68 -5.41 17.67
C GLN A 17 26.70 -6.86 17.12
N THR A 18 26.33 -7.84 17.95
CA THR A 18 26.25 -9.23 17.52
C THR A 18 25.20 -9.42 16.42
N CYS A 19 24.01 -8.81 16.54
CA CYS A 19 23.00 -8.83 15.50
C CYS A 19 23.49 -8.22 14.20
N GLN A 20 24.21 -7.09 14.25
CA GLN A 20 24.78 -6.46 13.05
C GLN A 20 25.82 -7.34 12.37
N VAL A 21 26.68 -8.00 13.12
CA VAL A 21 27.68 -8.94 12.59
C VAL A 21 26.98 -10.13 11.93
N LEU A 22 26.05 -10.77 12.63
CA LEU A 22 25.31 -11.92 12.10
C LEU A 22 24.50 -11.54 10.84
N TYR A 23 23.91 -10.35 10.82
CA TYR A 23 23.20 -9.86 9.63
C TYR A 23 24.15 -9.67 8.44
N SER A 24 25.35 -9.12 8.66
CA SER A 24 26.36 -8.97 7.61
C SER A 24 26.90 -10.31 7.08
N GLU A 25 27.04 -11.29 7.97
CA GLU A 25 27.44 -12.66 7.58
C GLU A 25 26.36 -13.36 6.78
N LEU A 26 25.10 -13.20 7.17
CA LEU A 26 23.95 -13.73 6.46
C LEU A 26 23.81 -13.10 5.06
N GLN A 27 24.00 -11.79 4.94
CA GLN A 27 24.05 -11.12 3.63
C GLN A 27 25.20 -11.64 2.75
N LYS A 28 26.40 -11.82 3.31
CA LYS A 28 27.53 -12.39 2.55
C LYS A 28 27.26 -13.81 2.09
N SER A 29 26.65 -14.62 2.96
CA SER A 29 26.26 -16.00 2.62
C SER A 29 25.20 -16.03 1.51
N ASN A 30 24.19 -15.17 1.58
CA ASN A 30 23.16 -15.07 0.56
C ASN A 30 23.72 -14.61 -0.78
N LEU A 31 24.62 -13.64 -0.79
CA LEU A 31 25.32 -13.20 -2.03
C LEU A 31 26.18 -14.30 -2.64
N ALA A 32 26.76 -15.17 -1.81
CA ALA A 32 27.57 -16.31 -2.28
C ALA A 32 26.72 -17.41 -2.94
N ILE A 33 25.43 -17.50 -2.61
CA ILE A 33 24.48 -18.48 -3.17
C ILE A 33 23.77 -17.91 -4.42
N GLN A 34 23.90 -16.64 -4.67
CA GLN A 34 23.20 -15.95 -5.77
C GLN A 34 23.86 -16.28 -7.13
N ASP A 35 23.29 -17.23 -7.84
CA ASP A 35 23.83 -17.69 -9.15
C ASP A 35 23.60 -16.69 -10.28
N THR A 36 22.52 -15.89 -10.23
CA THR A 36 22.14 -14.95 -11.31
C THR A 36 21.27 -13.80 -10.78
N THR A 37 21.32 -12.67 -11.43
CA THR A 37 20.45 -11.54 -11.14
C THR A 37 19.13 -11.65 -11.93
N LEU A 38 18.05 -11.03 -11.43
CA LEU A 38 16.76 -10.95 -12.16
C LEU A 38 16.95 -10.42 -13.59
N LYS A 39 17.79 -9.41 -13.76
CA LYS A 39 18.11 -8.83 -15.06
C LYS A 39 18.80 -9.82 -16.02
N GLN A 40 19.71 -10.65 -15.52
CA GLN A 40 20.37 -11.69 -16.33
C GLN A 40 19.39 -12.80 -16.68
N ALA A 41 18.58 -13.25 -15.71
CA ALA A 41 17.55 -14.28 -15.94
C ALA A 41 16.49 -13.84 -16.95
N SER A 42 16.18 -12.54 -16.99
CA SER A 42 15.17 -11.96 -17.88
C SER A 42 15.70 -11.50 -19.24
N ALA A 43 17.01 -11.62 -19.51
CA ALA A 43 17.63 -11.11 -20.74
C ALA A 43 16.98 -11.64 -22.04
N ASN A 44 16.48 -12.88 -22.01
CA ASN A 44 15.83 -13.53 -23.16
C ASN A 44 14.31 -13.28 -23.24
N LEU A 45 13.72 -12.56 -22.28
CA LEU A 45 12.28 -12.28 -22.30
C LEU A 45 11.97 -11.14 -23.28
N PRO A 46 10.84 -11.23 -24.00
CA PRO A 46 10.43 -10.16 -24.91
C PRO A 46 10.17 -8.86 -24.14
N GLN A 47 10.58 -7.76 -24.73
CA GLN A 47 10.25 -6.43 -24.22
C GLN A 47 8.72 -6.23 -24.20
N ILE A 48 8.23 -5.52 -23.18
CA ILE A 48 6.85 -5.03 -23.21
C ILE A 48 6.79 -4.02 -24.35
N PRO A 49 5.91 -4.23 -25.35
CA PRO A 49 5.82 -3.30 -26.46
C PRO A 49 5.49 -1.89 -25.94
N PRO A 50 6.22 -0.84 -26.37
CA PRO A 50 6.06 0.52 -25.85
C PRO A 50 4.72 1.20 -26.22
N LYS A 51 3.82 0.48 -26.87
CA LYS A 51 2.55 1.02 -27.40
C LYS A 51 1.30 0.58 -26.64
N ARG A 52 1.40 -0.02 -25.50
CA ARG A 52 0.21 -0.20 -24.65
C ARG A 52 0.07 0.99 -23.71
N TYR A 53 -0.45 2.07 -24.26
CA TYR A 53 -0.84 3.21 -23.43
C TYR A 53 -2.09 2.82 -22.65
N LEU A 54 -2.01 2.88 -21.33
CA LEU A 54 -3.20 2.92 -20.49
C LEU A 54 -4.00 4.15 -20.90
N ARG A 55 -5.21 3.92 -21.39
CA ARG A 55 -6.13 5.00 -21.76
C ARG A 55 -6.99 5.35 -20.57
N GLN A 56 -7.21 6.63 -20.37
CA GLN A 56 -8.19 7.08 -19.40
C GLN A 56 -9.58 6.63 -19.87
N TYR A 57 -10.18 5.72 -19.12
CA TYR A 57 -11.51 5.20 -19.38
C TYR A 57 -12.56 6.13 -18.78
N ASN A 58 -12.39 6.51 -17.49
CA ASN A 58 -13.37 7.33 -16.79
C ASN A 58 -12.70 8.31 -15.82
N THR A 59 -13.46 9.37 -15.45
CA THR A 59 -13.06 10.30 -14.39
C THR A 59 -14.22 10.46 -13.43
N LEU A 60 -14.03 10.00 -12.19
CA LEU A 60 -15.01 10.10 -11.13
C LEU A 60 -14.86 11.48 -10.48
N LYS A 61 -15.90 12.29 -10.60
CA LYS A 61 -15.95 13.65 -10.06
C LYS A 61 -17.07 13.76 -9.03
N GLY A 62 -16.74 14.37 -7.90
CA GLY A 62 -17.77 14.60 -6.90
C GLY A 62 -17.28 14.84 -5.50
N HIS A 63 -16.00 14.60 -5.24
CA HIS A 63 -15.31 15.11 -4.08
C HIS A 63 -14.95 16.58 -4.27
N GLN A 64 -14.77 17.30 -3.17
CA GLN A 64 -14.47 18.74 -3.17
C GLN A 64 -13.09 19.05 -2.59
N ASP A 65 -12.44 18.07 -1.98
CA ASP A 65 -11.11 18.21 -1.37
C ASP A 65 -10.23 17.00 -1.71
N LYS A 66 -9.08 16.91 -1.08
CA LYS A 66 -8.05 15.90 -1.30
C LYS A 66 -8.58 14.49 -1.00
N ILE A 67 -8.44 13.60 -1.98
CA ILE A 67 -8.73 12.20 -1.78
C ILE A 67 -7.53 11.56 -1.09
N ALA A 68 -7.77 10.98 0.08
CA ALA A 68 -6.71 10.35 0.88
C ALA A 68 -6.41 8.94 0.36
N GLN A 69 -7.46 8.12 0.20
CA GLN A 69 -7.31 6.73 -0.20
C GLN A 69 -8.48 6.24 -1.05
N ILE A 70 -8.21 5.22 -1.87
CA ILE A 70 -9.19 4.47 -2.64
C ILE A 70 -8.98 2.97 -2.44
N LYS A 71 -10.06 2.19 -2.55
CA LYS A 71 -9.98 0.72 -2.51
C LYS A 71 -11.02 0.13 -3.45
N TRP A 72 -10.61 -0.92 -4.19
CA TRP A 72 -11.52 -1.70 -5.00
C TRP A 72 -12.30 -2.69 -4.14
N SER A 73 -13.53 -2.97 -4.53
CA SER A 73 -14.26 -4.14 -4.03
C SER A 73 -13.70 -5.43 -4.66
N SER A 74 -13.90 -6.54 -3.99
CA SER A 74 -13.39 -7.85 -4.44
C SER A 74 -13.93 -8.29 -5.80
N ASP A 75 -15.12 -7.81 -6.18
CA ASP A 75 -15.77 -8.08 -7.47
C ASP A 75 -15.29 -7.17 -8.62
N SER A 76 -14.37 -6.22 -8.34
CA SER A 76 -13.86 -5.21 -9.30
C SER A 76 -14.92 -4.25 -9.86
N VAL A 77 -16.15 -4.28 -9.35
CA VAL A 77 -17.24 -3.44 -9.85
C VAL A 77 -17.33 -2.11 -9.11
N LYS A 78 -17.06 -2.14 -7.81
CA LYS A 78 -17.20 -0.95 -6.96
C LYS A 78 -15.82 -0.42 -6.54
N LEU A 79 -15.75 0.89 -6.37
CA LEU A 79 -14.61 1.58 -5.80
C LEU A 79 -15.08 2.43 -4.63
N VAL A 80 -14.40 2.37 -3.50
CA VAL A 80 -14.61 3.31 -2.38
C VAL A 80 -13.52 4.35 -2.37
N SER A 81 -13.86 5.56 -2.02
CA SER A 81 -12.91 6.66 -1.84
C SER A 81 -13.16 7.39 -0.53
N ALA A 82 -12.10 7.68 0.19
CA ALA A 82 -12.10 8.49 1.40
C ALA A 82 -11.51 9.87 1.09
N CYS A 83 -12.22 10.93 1.45
CA CYS A 83 -11.81 12.30 1.14
C CYS A 83 -11.87 13.22 2.36
N GLN A 84 -11.02 14.22 2.37
CA GLN A 84 -10.96 15.25 3.42
C GLN A 84 -12.12 16.25 3.35
N ASP A 85 -13.03 16.13 2.37
CA ASP A 85 -14.29 16.87 2.31
C ASP A 85 -15.34 16.38 3.33
N GLY A 86 -15.00 15.35 4.12
CA GLY A 86 -15.90 14.77 5.11
C GLY A 86 -16.87 13.75 4.53
N PHE A 87 -16.61 13.24 3.32
CA PHE A 87 -17.41 12.19 2.70
C PHE A 87 -16.58 10.98 2.28
N MET A 88 -17.16 9.83 2.44
CA MET A 88 -16.80 8.61 1.75
C MET A 88 -17.79 8.35 0.63
N ILE A 89 -17.31 8.06 -0.56
CA ILE A 89 -18.18 7.79 -1.71
C ILE A 89 -17.86 6.39 -2.25
N ILE A 90 -18.94 5.64 -2.51
CA ILE A 90 -18.88 4.37 -3.22
C ILE A 90 -19.32 4.63 -4.65
N TRP A 91 -18.50 4.21 -5.58
CA TRP A 91 -18.68 4.41 -7.02
C TRP A 91 -18.90 3.10 -7.73
N ASP A 92 -19.67 3.14 -8.80
CA ASP A 92 -19.62 2.13 -9.84
C ASP A 92 -18.45 2.47 -10.79
N SER A 93 -17.51 1.57 -10.90
CA SER A 93 -16.28 1.81 -11.66
C SER A 93 -16.51 1.89 -13.17
N VAL A 94 -17.52 1.20 -13.68
CA VAL A 94 -17.83 1.12 -15.11
C VAL A 94 -18.62 2.34 -15.55
N SER A 95 -19.74 2.62 -14.90
CA SER A 95 -20.60 3.77 -15.25
C SER A 95 -20.05 5.11 -14.73
N GLY A 96 -19.19 5.08 -13.70
CA GLY A 96 -18.69 6.27 -13.02
C GLY A 96 -19.73 6.96 -12.12
N LEU A 97 -20.86 6.31 -11.87
CA LEU A 97 -21.92 6.85 -11.04
C LEU A 97 -21.61 6.69 -9.56
N LYS A 98 -22.04 7.66 -8.76
CA LYS A 98 -22.05 7.58 -7.33
C LYS A 98 -23.17 6.63 -6.89
N LEU A 99 -22.83 5.52 -6.25
CA LEU A 99 -23.81 4.58 -5.70
C LEU A 99 -24.27 5.05 -4.31
N GLN A 100 -23.33 5.43 -3.48
CA GLN A 100 -23.62 5.87 -2.12
C GLN A 100 -22.61 6.94 -1.67
N ALA A 101 -23.08 7.96 -0.95
CA ALA A 101 -22.26 8.97 -0.32
C ALA A 101 -22.52 8.95 1.18
N ILE A 102 -21.53 8.65 1.98
CA ILE A 102 -21.62 8.50 3.42
C ILE A 102 -20.93 9.69 4.08
N PRO A 103 -21.65 10.53 4.82
CA PRO A 103 -21.05 11.62 5.57
C PRO A 103 -20.27 11.07 6.77
N LEU A 104 -19.11 11.64 7.03
CA LEU A 104 -18.17 11.22 8.06
C LEU A 104 -18.26 12.12 9.29
N ASP A 105 -18.01 11.53 10.47
CA ASP A 105 -17.97 12.30 11.73
C ASP A 105 -16.74 13.23 11.78
N SER A 106 -15.64 12.83 11.13
CA SER A 106 -14.41 13.61 11.03
C SER A 106 -13.95 13.73 9.58
N PRO A 107 -13.55 14.91 9.12
CA PRO A 107 -12.96 15.08 7.79
C PRO A 107 -11.52 14.56 7.69
N TRP A 108 -10.87 14.32 8.81
CA TRP A 108 -9.46 13.89 8.86
C TRP A 108 -9.32 12.39 8.66
N VAL A 109 -9.82 11.89 7.53
CA VAL A 109 -9.75 10.50 7.14
C VAL A 109 -8.47 10.24 6.38
N LEU A 110 -7.77 9.14 6.74
CA LEU A 110 -6.55 8.72 6.10
C LEU A 110 -6.76 7.51 5.19
N LEU A 111 -7.72 6.65 5.53
CA LEU A 111 -7.83 5.34 4.90
C LEU A 111 -9.26 4.82 4.82
N CYS A 112 -9.46 3.88 3.89
CA CYS A 112 -10.68 3.11 3.73
C CYS A 112 -10.38 1.66 3.36
N ALA A 113 -11.26 0.75 3.74
CA ALA A 113 -11.16 -0.66 3.40
C ALA A 113 -12.53 -1.24 3.04
N PHE A 114 -12.55 -2.19 2.10
CA PHE A 114 -13.72 -3.01 1.79
C PHE A 114 -13.64 -4.35 2.52
N ALA A 115 -14.76 -4.81 3.07
CA ALA A 115 -14.90 -6.19 3.49
C ALA A 115 -14.91 -7.10 2.25
N PRO A 116 -14.39 -8.34 2.35
CA PRO A 116 -14.35 -9.28 1.22
C PRO A 116 -15.72 -9.58 0.61
N SER A 117 -16.79 -9.53 1.40
CA SER A 117 -18.17 -9.68 0.90
C SER A 117 -18.71 -8.46 0.14
N GLY A 118 -18.04 -7.30 0.22
CA GLY A 118 -18.54 -6.04 -0.30
C GLY A 118 -19.70 -5.43 0.48
N ARG A 119 -20.07 -5.99 1.65
CA ARG A 119 -21.21 -5.53 2.49
C ARG A 119 -20.83 -4.45 3.48
N PHE A 120 -19.56 -4.37 3.85
CA PHE A 120 -19.08 -3.40 4.83
C PHE A 120 -17.89 -2.63 4.27
N VAL A 121 -17.76 -1.40 4.70
CA VAL A 121 -16.59 -0.56 4.47
C VAL A 121 -16.13 0.00 5.81
N ALA A 122 -14.83 0.03 6.03
CA ALA A 122 -14.22 0.63 7.20
C ALA A 122 -13.53 1.93 6.84
N LEU A 123 -13.49 2.82 7.79
CA LEU A 123 -12.85 4.12 7.74
C LEU A 123 -12.08 4.38 9.00
N ALA A 124 -10.92 4.97 8.88
CA ALA A 124 -10.18 5.44 10.03
C ALA A 124 -9.26 6.63 9.67
N GLY A 125 -8.77 7.31 10.69
CA GLY A 125 -7.97 8.52 10.50
C GLY A 125 -7.42 9.09 11.80
N LEU A 126 -7.30 10.42 11.84
CA LEU A 126 -6.69 11.16 12.95
C LEU A 126 -7.57 11.20 14.21
N ASP A 127 -8.79 10.72 14.16
CA ASP A 127 -9.70 10.63 15.31
C ASP A 127 -9.46 9.41 16.21
N ASN A 128 -8.45 8.60 15.92
CA ASN A 128 -8.04 7.38 16.63
C ASN A 128 -9.14 6.31 16.67
N ARG A 129 -10.12 6.39 15.76
CA ARG A 129 -11.27 5.49 15.69
C ARG A 129 -11.28 4.76 14.36
N CYS A 130 -11.82 3.55 14.38
CA CYS A 130 -12.20 2.84 13.17
C CYS A 130 -13.73 2.73 13.14
N THR A 131 -14.35 3.29 12.11
CA THR A 131 -15.82 3.28 11.96
C THR A 131 -16.17 2.40 10.76
N ILE A 132 -17.16 1.53 10.94
CA ILE A 132 -17.58 0.59 9.92
C ILE A 132 -19.01 0.90 9.52
N TYR A 133 -19.22 0.96 8.22
CA TYR A 133 -20.50 1.27 7.60
C TYR A 133 -20.98 0.10 6.77
N LYS A 134 -22.29 -0.10 6.73
CA LYS A 134 -22.93 -1.07 5.84
C LYS A 134 -23.11 -0.45 4.45
N VAL A 135 -22.72 -1.18 3.43
CA VAL A 135 -22.96 -0.81 2.03
C VAL A 135 -24.39 -1.17 1.67
N GLU A 136 -25.12 -0.24 1.07
CA GLU A 136 -26.48 -0.48 0.60
C GLU A 136 -26.46 -1.36 -0.65
N ASP A 137 -27.32 -2.37 -0.65
CA ASP A 137 -27.57 -3.17 -1.85
C ASP A 137 -28.83 -2.60 -2.53
N PRO A 138 -28.74 -2.10 -3.78
CA PRO A 138 -29.90 -1.58 -4.51
C PRO A 138 -31.01 -2.62 -4.71
N ASN A 139 -30.69 -3.90 -4.59
CA ASN A 139 -31.62 -5.00 -4.77
C ASN A 139 -32.26 -5.52 -3.48
N ASP A 140 -31.87 -4.98 -2.30
CA ASP A 140 -32.49 -5.33 -1.04
C ASP A 140 -33.83 -4.57 -0.87
N PRO A 141 -34.99 -5.27 -0.92
CA PRO A 141 -36.29 -4.64 -0.86
C PRO A 141 -36.57 -3.98 0.52
N GLN A 142 -35.89 -4.36 1.57
CA GLN A 142 -36.08 -3.81 2.90
C GLN A 142 -35.40 -2.44 3.07
N LEU A 143 -34.41 -2.11 2.24
CA LEU A 143 -33.70 -0.82 2.25
C LEU A 143 -34.41 0.27 1.45
N ARG A 144 -35.30 -0.07 0.52
CA ARG A 144 -36.08 0.91 -0.28
C ARG A 144 -37.00 1.82 0.53
N THR A 145 -37.29 1.46 1.77
CA THR A 145 -38.19 2.23 2.64
C THR A 145 -37.46 3.14 3.62
N ARG A 146 -36.13 3.10 3.69
CA ARG A 146 -35.32 3.91 4.62
C ARG A 146 -34.40 4.86 3.86
N THR A 147 -34.96 5.98 3.43
CA THR A 147 -34.25 7.07 2.72
C THR A 147 -33.41 7.97 3.62
N ASN A 148 -33.10 7.58 4.84
CA ASN A 148 -32.38 8.44 5.80
C ASN A 148 -30.91 8.06 5.90
N THR A 149 -30.06 8.82 5.23
CA THR A 149 -28.59 8.82 5.45
C THR A 149 -28.20 9.08 6.90
N MET A 150 -29.06 9.68 7.73
CA MET A 150 -28.84 9.86 9.15
C MET A 150 -28.91 8.56 9.97
N GLU A 151 -29.74 7.59 9.58
CA GLU A 151 -29.84 6.30 10.29
C GLU A 151 -28.58 5.43 10.11
N LEU A 152 -27.85 5.62 9.03
CA LEU A 152 -26.53 4.96 8.85
C LEU A 152 -25.49 5.46 9.85
N ARG A 153 -25.56 6.71 10.29
CA ARG A 153 -24.70 7.22 11.36
C ARG A 153 -24.93 6.51 12.70
N ASP A 154 -26.18 6.23 13.03
CA ASP A 154 -26.53 5.54 14.28
C ASP A 154 -26.27 4.02 14.20
N GLN A 155 -26.19 3.46 12.99
CA GLN A 155 -25.87 2.05 12.76
C GLN A 155 -24.37 1.79 12.53
N GLY A 156 -23.56 2.84 12.40
CA GLY A 156 -22.11 2.73 12.31
C GLY A 156 -21.54 2.04 13.54
N ARG A 157 -20.88 0.91 13.35
CA ARG A 157 -20.21 0.21 14.44
C ARG A 157 -18.89 0.93 14.71
N LYS A 158 -18.84 1.67 15.81
CA LYS A 158 -17.61 2.36 16.25
C LYS A 158 -16.81 1.41 17.12
N ILE A 159 -15.55 1.25 16.82
CA ILE A 159 -14.60 0.63 17.73
C ILE A 159 -14.07 1.77 18.62
N PRO A 160 -14.56 1.92 19.87
CA PRO A 160 -14.22 3.05 20.70
C PRO A 160 -12.77 2.92 21.17
N ARG A 161 -11.99 3.98 20.97
CA ARG A 161 -10.58 4.05 21.40
C ARG A 161 -9.77 2.85 20.93
N ALA A 162 -9.83 2.61 19.63
CA ALA A 162 -9.06 1.53 19.00
C ALA A 162 -7.57 1.62 19.38
N HIS A 163 -7.04 2.83 19.35
CA HIS A 163 -5.63 3.10 19.56
C HIS A 163 -5.41 4.40 20.36
N ALA A 164 -4.19 4.56 20.87
CA ALA A 164 -3.76 5.76 21.58
C ALA A 164 -3.40 6.92 20.65
N ALA A 165 -3.04 6.62 19.39
CA ALA A 165 -2.74 7.59 18.34
C ALA A 165 -3.64 7.36 17.11
N TYR A 166 -3.39 8.11 16.03
CA TYR A 166 -4.12 8.00 14.78
C TYR A 166 -4.05 6.57 14.20
N VAL A 167 -5.13 6.19 13.51
CA VAL A 167 -5.18 4.91 12.80
C VAL A 167 -4.70 5.14 11.38
N SER A 168 -3.59 4.50 11.03
CA SER A 168 -2.87 4.66 9.75
C SER A 168 -3.27 3.65 8.70
N ALA A 169 -3.71 2.46 9.11
CA ALA A 169 -4.19 1.43 8.20
C ALA A 169 -5.29 0.57 8.83
N CYS A 170 -6.20 0.10 8.00
CA CYS A 170 -7.15 -0.94 8.36
C CYS A 170 -7.39 -1.89 7.19
N GLU A 171 -7.57 -3.17 7.48
CA GLU A 171 -7.87 -4.20 6.48
C GLU A 171 -8.80 -5.26 7.08
N PHE A 172 -9.80 -5.67 6.31
CA PHE A 172 -10.69 -6.76 6.70
C PHE A 172 -10.06 -8.11 6.40
N ILE A 173 -10.00 -9.00 7.38
CA ILE A 173 -9.64 -10.40 7.17
C ILE A 173 -10.85 -11.16 6.60
N ASN A 174 -11.99 -10.89 7.18
CA ASN A 174 -13.30 -11.39 6.78
C ASN A 174 -14.37 -10.41 7.30
N ASP A 175 -15.65 -10.73 7.13
CA ASP A 175 -16.75 -9.87 7.58
C ASP A 175 -16.86 -9.76 9.12
N GLU A 176 -16.19 -10.64 9.84
CA GLU A 176 -16.24 -10.71 11.31
C GLU A 176 -14.98 -10.13 11.97
N GLN A 177 -13.89 -9.98 11.23
CA GLN A 177 -12.59 -9.59 11.78
C GLN A 177 -11.92 -8.49 10.95
N ILE A 178 -11.40 -7.49 11.63
CA ILE A 178 -10.64 -6.39 11.04
C ILE A 178 -9.32 -6.17 11.78
N LEU A 179 -8.26 -5.90 11.04
CA LEU A 179 -6.99 -5.42 11.55
C LEU A 179 -6.93 -3.90 11.47
N THR A 180 -6.36 -3.28 12.48
CA THR A 180 -6.04 -1.85 12.48
C THR A 180 -4.59 -1.63 12.88
N ALA A 181 -3.92 -0.69 12.25
CA ALA A 181 -2.58 -0.24 12.62
C ALA A 181 -2.58 1.24 12.99
N SER A 182 -1.63 1.64 13.81
CA SER A 182 -1.63 2.99 14.37
C SER A 182 -0.22 3.58 14.52
N GLY A 183 -0.17 4.92 14.60
CA GLY A 183 0.98 5.68 15.06
C GLY A 183 1.35 5.45 16.53
N ASP A 184 0.60 4.64 17.28
CA ASP A 184 1.00 4.17 18.61
C ASP A 184 1.93 2.94 18.56
N MET A 185 2.46 2.59 17.38
CA MET A 185 3.37 1.46 17.10
C MET A 185 2.71 0.08 17.26
N THR A 186 1.39 0.02 17.38
CA THR A 186 0.67 -1.22 17.61
C THR A 186 -0.26 -1.58 16.45
N ILE A 187 -0.48 -2.89 16.30
CA ILE A 187 -1.49 -3.44 15.40
C ILE A 187 -2.49 -4.21 16.27
N ALA A 188 -3.77 -4.05 16.00
CA ALA A 188 -4.82 -4.69 16.74
C ALA A 188 -5.76 -5.50 15.83
N LEU A 189 -6.09 -6.70 16.27
CA LEU A 189 -7.14 -7.54 15.69
C LEU A 189 -8.43 -7.37 16.47
N TRP A 190 -9.51 -7.09 15.78
CA TRP A 190 -10.84 -6.86 16.36
C TRP A 190 -11.82 -7.92 15.89
N ASP A 191 -12.64 -8.36 16.83
CA ASP A 191 -13.83 -9.17 16.58
C ASP A 191 -15.04 -8.22 16.43
N MET A 192 -15.64 -8.24 15.25
CA MET A 192 -16.71 -7.33 14.86
C MET A 192 -18.05 -7.68 15.48
N GLU A 193 -18.29 -8.97 15.80
CA GLU A 193 -19.51 -9.40 16.44
C GLU A 193 -19.52 -9.04 17.92
N LYS A 194 -18.39 -9.28 18.59
CA LYS A 194 -18.25 -9.02 20.04
C LYS A 194 -17.90 -7.57 20.33
N HIS A 195 -17.48 -6.80 19.32
CA HIS A 195 -16.96 -5.43 19.48
C HIS A 195 -15.77 -5.35 20.45
N THR A 196 -14.94 -6.37 20.50
CA THR A 196 -13.80 -6.48 21.42
C THR A 196 -12.50 -6.66 20.66
N LYS A 197 -11.43 -6.18 21.30
CA LYS A 197 -10.08 -6.45 20.81
C LYS A 197 -9.74 -7.91 21.09
N ALA A 198 -9.46 -8.66 20.02
CA ALA A 198 -9.11 -10.07 20.11
C ALA A 198 -7.63 -10.26 20.39
N ARG A 199 -6.75 -9.42 19.80
CA ARG A 199 -5.29 -9.54 19.93
C ARG A 199 -4.58 -8.23 19.61
N ASP A 200 -3.44 -8.01 20.27
CA ASP A 200 -2.45 -6.98 19.93
C ASP A 200 -1.19 -7.64 19.36
N PHE A 201 -0.56 -6.95 18.40
CA PHE A 201 0.74 -7.28 17.83
C PHE A 201 1.68 -6.12 18.09
N LEU A 202 2.74 -6.38 18.88
CA LEU A 202 3.63 -5.38 19.44
C LEU A 202 5.07 -5.77 19.08
N ASP A 203 5.69 -5.05 18.17
CA ASP A 203 7.12 -5.25 17.84
C ASP A 203 7.70 -4.10 17.00
N HIS A 204 6.85 -3.26 16.37
CA HIS A 204 7.31 -2.07 15.68
C HIS A 204 7.93 -1.07 16.65
N CYS A 205 9.00 -0.38 16.21
CA CYS A 205 9.69 0.66 16.98
C CYS A 205 9.37 2.07 16.48
N GLY A 206 8.49 2.18 15.48
CA GLY A 206 7.97 3.42 14.92
C GLY A 206 6.50 3.25 14.54
N ASP A 207 5.90 4.33 14.04
CA ASP A 207 4.51 4.34 13.59
C ASP A 207 4.30 3.24 12.55
N VAL A 208 3.25 2.44 12.72
CA VAL A 208 2.87 1.47 11.68
C VAL A 208 2.08 2.22 10.62
N LEU A 209 2.56 2.24 9.38
CA LEU A 209 1.98 3.04 8.31
C LEU A 209 1.02 2.26 7.43
N LEU A 210 1.26 0.96 7.25
CA LEU A 210 0.49 0.15 6.33
C LEU A 210 0.27 -1.28 6.83
N LEU A 211 -0.87 -1.85 6.41
CA LEU A 211 -1.21 -3.26 6.55
C LEU A 211 -1.51 -3.86 5.18
N LEU A 212 -1.15 -5.13 4.98
CA LEU A 212 -1.48 -5.89 3.80
C LEU A 212 -1.80 -7.34 4.20
N ILE A 213 -3.00 -7.79 3.90
CA ILE A 213 -3.43 -9.16 4.18
C ILE A 213 -3.08 -10.06 2.99
N SER A 214 -2.51 -11.23 3.28
CA SER A 214 -2.28 -12.23 2.24
C SER A 214 -3.61 -12.80 1.76
N PRO A 215 -3.89 -12.78 0.44
CA PRO A 215 -5.10 -13.40 -0.09
C PRO A 215 -5.20 -14.87 0.28
N LYS A 216 -6.42 -15.34 0.59
CA LYS A 216 -6.68 -16.72 1.03
C LYS A 216 -6.19 -17.80 0.07
N GLU A 217 -6.06 -17.48 -1.20
CA GLU A 217 -5.64 -18.37 -2.28
C GLU A 217 -4.12 -18.56 -2.37
N ARG A 218 -3.34 -17.79 -1.60
CA ARG A 218 -1.87 -17.82 -1.63
C ARG A 218 -1.30 -18.70 -0.51
N MET A 219 -0.03 -19.07 -0.63
CA MET A 219 0.63 -20.09 0.21
C MET A 219 0.72 -19.78 1.71
N LEU A 220 0.35 -18.59 2.16
CA LEU A 220 0.43 -18.18 3.57
C LEU A 220 -0.97 -17.76 4.09
N PRO A 221 -1.91 -18.69 4.30
CA PRO A 221 -3.20 -18.38 4.87
C PRO A 221 -3.04 -17.89 6.31
N GLN A 222 -3.85 -16.91 6.71
CA GLN A 222 -3.85 -16.30 8.04
C GLN A 222 -2.58 -15.50 8.39
N THR A 223 -1.86 -15.00 7.39
CA THR A 223 -0.74 -14.10 7.59
C THR A 223 -1.04 -12.72 7.05
N PHE A 224 -0.35 -11.73 7.60
CA PHE A 224 -0.40 -10.37 7.11
C PHE A 224 0.98 -9.71 7.22
N LEU A 225 1.17 -8.67 6.45
CA LEU A 225 2.35 -7.81 6.47
C LEU A 225 2.01 -6.47 7.11
N SER A 226 2.97 -5.91 7.79
CA SER A 226 2.96 -4.50 8.21
C SER A 226 4.23 -3.80 7.78
N ALA A 227 4.13 -2.52 7.49
CA ALA A 227 5.26 -1.64 7.24
C ALA A 227 5.16 -0.40 8.13
N GLY A 228 6.28 0.14 8.53
CA GLY A 228 6.31 1.24 9.47
C GLY A 228 7.42 2.26 9.23
N ALA A 229 7.36 3.34 10.00
CA ALA A 229 8.34 4.39 10.08
C ALA A 229 9.69 3.93 10.69
N ASP A 230 9.74 2.72 11.23
CA ASP A 230 10.99 2.08 11.62
C ASP A 230 11.79 1.50 10.44
N GLY A 231 11.31 1.68 9.21
CA GLY A 231 11.93 1.16 7.98
C GLY A 231 11.82 -0.35 7.85
N ALA A 232 11.03 -1.01 8.69
CA ALA A 232 10.88 -2.45 8.71
C ALA A 232 9.56 -2.91 8.08
N VAL A 233 9.62 -4.05 7.40
CA VAL A 233 8.45 -4.83 7.00
C VAL A 233 8.43 -6.11 7.80
N LYS A 234 7.29 -6.40 8.44
CA LYS A 234 7.13 -7.55 9.32
C LYS A 234 6.04 -8.48 8.80
N LEU A 235 6.34 -9.77 8.80
CA LEU A 235 5.40 -10.83 8.50
C LEU A 235 4.84 -11.41 9.81
N TRP A 236 3.54 -11.43 9.92
CA TRP A 236 2.82 -11.90 11.09
C TRP A 236 1.92 -13.07 10.78
N ASP A 237 1.71 -13.91 11.77
CA ASP A 237 0.66 -14.92 11.79
C ASP A 237 -0.44 -14.48 12.77
N LEU A 238 -1.69 -14.47 12.33
CA LEU A 238 -2.84 -14.09 13.16
C LEU A 238 -2.97 -14.93 14.45
N ARG A 239 -2.35 -16.10 14.49
CA ARG A 239 -2.40 -17.03 15.63
C ARG A 239 -1.32 -16.76 16.68
N THR A 240 -0.26 -16.06 16.30
CA THR A 240 0.89 -15.77 17.19
C THR A 240 0.94 -14.27 17.52
N LYS A 241 1.63 -13.90 18.59
CA LYS A 241 1.81 -12.49 18.97
C LYS A 241 3.12 -11.89 18.44
N ALA A 242 4.11 -12.74 18.18
CA ALA A 242 5.38 -12.32 17.66
C ALA A 242 5.41 -12.39 16.12
N PRO A 243 6.15 -11.51 15.45
CA PRO A 243 6.33 -11.59 14.01
C PRO A 243 7.08 -12.89 13.66
N GLN A 244 6.71 -13.51 12.56
CA GLN A 244 7.44 -14.66 12.01
C GLN A 244 8.78 -14.22 11.42
N THR A 245 8.78 -13.06 10.76
CA THR A 245 9.96 -12.50 10.10
C THR A 245 9.91 -10.99 10.21
N SER A 246 11.06 -10.37 10.43
CA SER A 246 11.25 -8.92 10.40
C SER A 246 12.36 -8.59 9.41
N CYS A 247 12.04 -7.79 8.40
CA CYS A 247 12.95 -7.40 7.33
C CYS A 247 13.21 -5.90 7.43
N GLN A 248 14.46 -5.49 7.66
CA GLN A 248 14.85 -4.08 7.61
C GLN A 248 15.04 -3.69 6.13
N MET A 249 14.08 -2.97 5.57
CA MET A 249 14.06 -2.61 4.15
C MET A 249 14.79 -1.30 3.87
N SER A 250 14.62 -0.32 4.74
CA SER A 250 15.15 1.02 4.56
C SER A 250 15.63 1.60 5.89
N ARG A 251 16.32 2.73 5.82
CA ARG A 251 16.67 3.56 6.99
C ARG A 251 15.63 4.65 7.25
N VAL A 252 14.74 4.84 6.29
CA VAL A 252 13.63 5.79 6.32
C VAL A 252 12.30 5.04 6.31
N ASP A 253 11.21 5.77 6.36
CA ASP A 253 9.86 5.27 6.41
C ASP A 253 9.52 4.41 5.19
N VAL A 254 8.90 3.25 5.41
CA VAL A 254 8.31 2.42 4.35
C VAL A 254 6.83 2.79 4.23
N ASN A 255 6.51 3.53 3.17
CA ASN A 255 5.19 4.13 2.96
C ASN A 255 4.19 3.18 2.30
N CYS A 256 4.66 2.19 1.55
CA CYS A 256 3.79 1.30 0.79
C CYS A 256 4.42 -0.09 0.57
N ILE A 257 3.54 -1.09 0.53
CA ILE A 257 3.91 -2.48 0.24
C ILE A 257 2.85 -3.12 -0.66
N SER A 258 3.26 -4.06 -1.51
CA SER A 258 2.37 -4.93 -2.28
C SER A 258 2.94 -6.33 -2.39
N LEU A 259 2.07 -7.36 -2.42
CA LEU A 259 2.49 -8.76 -2.55
C LEU A 259 2.65 -9.14 -4.02
N LEU A 260 3.74 -9.82 -4.34
CA LEU A 260 3.87 -10.43 -5.65
C LEU A 260 2.87 -11.60 -5.81
N PRO A 261 2.46 -11.90 -7.05
CA PRO A 261 1.51 -12.99 -7.32
C PRO A 261 1.99 -14.37 -6.86
N ASN A 262 3.29 -14.57 -6.73
CA ASN A 262 3.86 -15.83 -6.21
C ASN A 262 3.56 -16.08 -4.73
N GLY A 263 3.11 -15.05 -3.98
CA GLY A 263 2.79 -15.13 -2.56
C GLY A 263 3.98 -15.25 -1.61
N ASN A 264 5.21 -15.40 -2.13
CA ASN A 264 6.42 -15.58 -1.33
C ASN A 264 7.30 -14.34 -1.29
N SER A 265 6.97 -13.34 -2.07
CA SER A 265 7.75 -12.11 -2.20
C SER A 265 6.83 -10.89 -2.10
N PHE A 266 7.37 -9.79 -1.64
CA PHE A 266 6.70 -8.50 -1.62
C PHE A 266 7.60 -7.42 -2.20
N ILE A 267 6.99 -6.31 -2.55
CA ILE A 267 7.70 -5.08 -2.91
C ILE A 267 7.34 -4.00 -1.90
N SER A 268 8.33 -3.23 -1.48
CA SER A 268 8.19 -2.08 -0.61
C SER A 268 8.61 -0.81 -1.33
N GLY A 269 8.01 0.31 -0.98
CA GLY A 269 8.43 1.65 -1.42
C GLY A 269 8.71 2.53 -0.23
N ASP A 270 9.84 3.24 -0.26
CA ASP A 270 10.32 4.08 0.83
C ASP A 270 10.30 5.58 0.48
N ASP A 271 10.59 6.39 1.48
CA ASP A 271 10.59 7.84 1.34
C ASP A 271 11.81 8.39 0.59
N GLU A 272 12.85 7.58 0.37
CA GLU A 272 13.98 7.90 -0.51
C GLU A 272 13.68 7.64 -2.01
N GLY A 273 12.48 7.20 -2.34
CA GLY A 273 12.05 6.92 -3.71
C GLY A 273 12.56 5.58 -4.25
N VAL A 274 12.93 4.66 -3.38
CA VAL A 274 13.42 3.33 -3.76
C VAL A 274 12.31 2.30 -3.53
N CYS A 275 12.06 1.47 -4.55
CA CYS A 275 11.23 0.28 -4.39
C CYS A 275 12.14 -0.95 -4.33
N LYS A 276 11.88 -1.87 -3.40
CA LYS A 276 12.67 -3.09 -3.19
C LYS A 276 11.81 -4.33 -3.21
N ILE A 277 12.26 -5.34 -3.96
CA ILE A 277 11.65 -6.68 -3.92
C ILE A 277 12.39 -7.54 -2.93
N TYR A 278 11.66 -8.20 -2.06
CA TYR A 278 12.17 -9.09 -1.03
C TYR A 278 11.47 -10.44 -1.06
N ASP A 279 12.22 -11.54 -0.90
CA ASP A 279 11.67 -12.90 -0.83
C ASP A 279 11.72 -13.39 0.62
N PHE A 280 10.57 -13.84 1.15
CA PHE A 280 10.44 -14.35 2.51
C PHE A 280 11.19 -15.66 2.76
N ARG A 281 11.40 -16.47 1.73
CA ARG A 281 12.00 -17.79 1.87
C ARG A 281 13.51 -17.72 1.94
N SER A 282 14.08 -16.90 1.08
CA SER A 282 15.53 -16.67 1.03
C SER A 282 15.99 -15.60 2.02
N LEU A 283 15.03 -14.82 2.57
CA LEU A 283 15.32 -13.68 3.46
C LEU A 283 16.30 -12.69 2.84
N CYS A 284 16.21 -12.48 1.53
CA CYS A 284 17.09 -11.58 0.81
C CYS A 284 16.32 -10.62 -0.11
N GLU A 285 16.95 -9.49 -0.37
CA GLU A 285 16.54 -8.54 -1.39
C GLU A 285 16.88 -9.13 -2.77
N LEU A 286 15.90 -9.18 -3.66
CA LEU A 286 16.08 -9.70 -5.01
C LEU A 286 16.48 -8.60 -5.99
N GLU A 287 15.89 -7.42 -5.88
CA GLU A 287 16.14 -6.29 -6.77
C GLU A 287 15.64 -4.99 -6.13
N GLN A 288 16.24 -3.88 -6.56
CA GLN A 288 15.81 -2.53 -6.20
C GLN A 288 15.57 -1.66 -7.43
N TYR A 289 14.58 -0.79 -7.35
CA TYR A 289 14.18 0.16 -8.39
C TYR A 289 14.38 1.56 -7.84
N ASN A 290 15.44 2.21 -8.27
CA ASN A 290 15.77 3.58 -7.86
C ASN A 290 15.52 4.52 -9.03
N LEU A 291 14.65 5.50 -8.82
CA LEU A 291 14.32 6.48 -9.84
C LEU A 291 15.55 7.31 -10.24
N ARG A 292 16.42 7.64 -9.28
CA ARG A 292 17.66 8.40 -9.53
C ARG A 292 18.59 7.69 -10.52
N GLU A 293 18.79 6.38 -10.36
CA GLU A 293 19.64 5.60 -11.24
C GLU A 293 19.19 5.65 -12.71
N GLN A 294 17.88 5.70 -12.95
CA GLN A 294 17.30 5.77 -14.29
C GLN A 294 17.54 7.12 -14.96
N PHE A 295 17.70 8.18 -14.21
CA PHE A 295 17.99 9.52 -14.74
C PHE A 295 19.50 9.76 -14.93
N GLU A 296 20.32 9.17 -14.10
CA GLU A 296 21.79 9.31 -14.15
C GLU A 296 22.44 8.38 -15.20
N ALA A 297 21.78 7.26 -15.55
CA ALA A 297 22.30 6.32 -16.53
C ALA A 297 22.45 6.96 -17.92
N PRO A 298 23.63 6.93 -18.54
CA PRO A 298 23.83 7.42 -19.91
C PRO A 298 23.00 6.53 -20.86
N ARG A 299 21.97 7.08 -21.47
CA ARG A 299 21.19 6.38 -22.50
C ARG A 299 22.07 6.18 -23.73
N MET A 300 22.43 4.95 -23.99
CA MET A 300 22.90 4.55 -25.32
C MET A 300 21.74 4.77 -26.29
N LEU A 301 21.95 5.66 -27.24
CA LEU A 301 21.12 6.09 -28.35
C LEU A 301 20.00 5.10 -28.75
N GLY A 302 18.76 5.43 -28.38
CA GLY A 302 17.56 4.74 -28.81
C GLY A 302 16.35 5.45 -28.15
N GLU A 303 15.55 6.14 -28.97
CA GLU A 303 14.41 6.94 -28.57
C GLU A 303 13.36 6.07 -27.86
N GLY A 304 13.37 6.07 -26.53
CA GLY A 304 12.23 5.67 -25.69
C GLY A 304 11.35 6.89 -25.39
N PRO A 305 10.12 6.72 -24.87
CA PRO A 305 9.19 7.81 -24.57
C PRO A 305 9.88 8.86 -23.72
N GLY A 306 10.20 9.99 -24.34
CA GLY A 306 11.04 11.02 -23.75
C GLY A 306 10.36 11.72 -22.59
N LEU A 307 10.90 11.54 -21.41
CA LEU A 307 10.67 12.52 -20.35
C LEU A 307 11.20 13.90 -20.83
N PRO A 308 10.48 14.97 -20.57
CA PRO A 308 10.90 16.32 -20.97
C PRO A 308 12.29 16.61 -20.41
N THR A 309 13.20 17.04 -21.26
CA THR A 309 14.59 17.41 -20.91
C THR A 309 14.69 18.49 -19.85
N SER A 310 13.63 19.28 -19.65
CA SER A 310 13.51 20.31 -18.61
C SER A 310 13.47 19.73 -17.17
N THR A 311 13.02 18.50 -17.00
CA THR A 311 12.99 17.85 -15.69
C THR A 311 14.34 17.30 -15.27
N ARG A 312 15.21 16.99 -16.23
CA ARG A 312 16.53 16.37 -15.99
C ARG A 312 17.50 17.27 -15.24
N SER A 313 17.45 18.59 -15.44
CA SER A 313 18.34 19.56 -14.78
C SER A 313 17.89 19.93 -13.35
N MET A 314 16.63 19.68 -13.00
CA MET A 314 16.11 19.98 -11.66
C MET A 314 16.50 18.90 -10.63
N TRP A 315 16.66 17.66 -11.04
CA TRP A 315 16.87 16.53 -10.15
C TRP A 315 18.29 16.35 -9.62
N SER A 316 19.28 16.96 -10.25
CA SER A 316 20.67 16.92 -9.75
C SER A 316 20.90 17.71 -8.47
N GLN A 317 19.92 18.52 -8.02
CA GLN A 317 20.00 19.36 -6.84
C GLN A 317 19.02 19.00 -5.71
N PHE A 318 18.06 18.10 -5.96
CA PHE A 318 17.03 17.73 -4.97
C PHE A 318 17.07 16.24 -4.65
N ASP A 319 16.63 15.87 -3.47
CA ASP A 319 16.43 14.48 -3.07
C ASP A 319 15.37 13.83 -3.97
N ALA A 320 15.51 12.52 -4.24
CA ALA A 320 14.53 11.79 -5.02
C ALA A 320 13.16 11.84 -4.31
N PRO A 321 12.05 12.01 -5.06
CA PRO A 321 10.73 12.04 -4.44
C PRO A 321 10.39 10.69 -3.85
N GLY A 322 9.90 10.67 -2.61
CA GLY A 322 9.47 9.46 -1.93
C GLY A 322 8.35 8.72 -2.67
N VAL A 323 8.32 7.41 -2.52
CA VAL A 323 7.22 6.57 -3.03
C VAL A 323 6.02 6.74 -2.11
N VAL A 324 4.88 7.14 -2.66
CA VAL A 324 3.65 7.38 -1.90
C VAL A 324 2.74 6.16 -1.90
N SER A 325 2.64 5.51 -3.04
CA SER A 325 1.78 4.34 -3.22
C SER A 325 2.34 3.46 -4.33
N LEU A 326 2.20 2.16 -4.18
CA LEU A 326 2.56 1.21 -5.21
C LEU A 326 1.52 0.09 -5.31
N ASP A 327 1.42 -0.47 -6.50
CA ASP A 327 0.64 -1.68 -6.73
C ASP A 327 1.20 -2.47 -7.91
N LEU A 328 0.94 -3.77 -7.96
CA LEU A 328 1.48 -4.70 -8.96
C LEU A 328 0.40 -5.22 -9.89
N SER A 329 0.72 -5.30 -11.17
CA SER A 329 -0.14 -6.00 -12.12
C SER A 329 -0.38 -7.45 -11.67
N LYS A 330 -1.51 -8.03 -12.05
CA LYS A 330 -1.89 -9.41 -11.70
C LYS A 330 -0.84 -10.45 -12.11
N SER A 331 -0.08 -10.18 -13.15
CA SER A 331 1.06 -11.01 -13.58
C SER A 331 2.32 -10.80 -12.74
N GLY A 332 2.41 -9.75 -11.94
CA GLY A 332 3.60 -9.35 -11.21
C GLY A 332 4.71 -8.74 -12.08
N ARG A 333 4.46 -8.53 -13.38
CA ARG A 333 5.47 -8.01 -14.29
C ARG A 333 5.55 -6.49 -14.34
N ILE A 334 4.43 -5.80 -14.11
CA ILE A 334 4.39 -4.35 -14.12
C ILE A 334 4.15 -3.87 -12.70
N LEU A 335 5.06 -3.02 -12.22
CA LEU A 335 4.93 -2.29 -10.98
C LEU A 335 4.47 -0.87 -11.31
N TYR A 336 3.36 -0.45 -10.71
CA TYR A 336 2.90 0.93 -10.74
C TYR A 336 3.33 1.59 -9.42
N ALA A 337 4.20 2.59 -9.52
CA ALA A 337 4.69 3.33 -8.37
C ALA A 337 4.40 4.82 -8.53
N CYS A 338 3.68 5.38 -7.57
CA CYS A 338 3.41 6.81 -7.49
C CYS A 338 4.46 7.48 -6.62
N TYR A 339 5.09 8.50 -7.17
CA TYR A 339 6.10 9.30 -6.51
C TYR A 339 5.54 10.67 -6.13
N ALA A 340 5.97 11.19 -4.99
CA ALA A 340 5.56 12.49 -4.52
C ALA A 340 5.88 13.56 -5.56
N ASP A 341 4.86 14.32 -5.98
CA ASP A 341 4.95 15.44 -6.94
C ASP A 341 5.48 15.11 -8.33
N TYR A 342 5.66 13.82 -8.64
CA TYR A 342 6.18 13.37 -9.95
C TYR A 342 5.14 12.61 -10.79
N GLY A 343 4.17 11.97 -10.18
CA GLY A 343 3.15 11.17 -10.85
C GLY A 343 3.35 9.67 -10.66
N CYS A 344 2.71 8.87 -11.51
CA CYS A 344 2.74 7.42 -11.43
C CYS A 344 3.56 6.84 -12.59
N LEU A 345 4.53 6.00 -12.27
CA LEU A 345 5.40 5.31 -13.21
C LEU A 345 5.07 3.82 -13.27
N ALA A 346 5.04 3.28 -14.47
CA ALA A 346 4.96 1.85 -14.70
C ALA A 346 6.38 1.30 -14.98
N TRP A 347 6.82 0.37 -14.15
CA TRP A 347 8.12 -0.31 -14.27
C TRP A 347 7.95 -1.73 -14.78
N ASP A 348 8.79 -2.17 -15.68
CA ASP A 348 8.99 -3.61 -15.95
C ASP A 348 9.86 -4.20 -14.84
N VAL A 349 9.23 -5.00 -13.98
CA VAL A 349 9.86 -5.63 -12.82
C VAL A 349 11.06 -6.49 -13.22
N LEU A 350 10.99 -7.18 -14.34
CA LEU A 350 12.05 -8.10 -14.77
C LEU A 350 13.23 -7.38 -15.44
N ARG A 351 12.97 -6.29 -16.17
CA ARG A 351 14.00 -5.57 -16.93
C ARG A 351 14.56 -4.36 -16.20
N LYS A 352 13.90 -3.93 -15.11
CA LYS A 352 14.28 -2.72 -14.38
C LYS A 352 14.23 -1.45 -15.26
N GLU A 353 13.23 -1.38 -16.13
CA GLU A 353 13.05 -0.27 -17.07
C GLU A 353 11.69 0.40 -16.85
N ILE A 354 11.64 1.73 -17.01
CA ILE A 354 10.37 2.46 -17.00
C ILE A 354 9.70 2.25 -18.35
N VAL A 355 8.48 1.71 -18.33
CA VAL A 355 7.68 1.41 -19.52
C VAL A 355 6.84 2.60 -19.92
N GLU A 356 6.17 3.22 -18.93
CA GLU A 356 5.19 4.29 -19.16
C GLU A 356 5.11 5.24 -17.97
N LEU A 357 4.77 6.50 -18.24
CA LEU A 357 4.40 7.50 -17.27
C LEU A 357 2.88 7.72 -17.36
N ILE A 358 2.16 7.36 -16.30
CA ILE A 358 0.70 7.40 -16.27
C ILE A 358 0.23 8.79 -15.87
N GLY A 359 -0.77 9.29 -16.60
CA GLY A 359 -1.40 10.56 -16.26
C GLY A 359 -0.66 11.79 -16.76
N VAL A 360 0.19 11.67 -17.78
CA VAL A 360 0.83 12.81 -18.47
C VAL A 360 0.08 13.13 -19.76
N GLY A 361 -0.08 14.42 -20.08
CA GLY A 361 -0.76 14.90 -21.27
C GLY A 361 -2.23 15.26 -21.04
N ASN A 362 -3.02 15.21 -22.11
CA ASN A 362 -4.47 15.49 -22.05
C ASN A 362 -5.16 14.44 -21.18
N GLY A 363 -5.57 14.83 -19.98
CA GLY A 363 -6.21 13.93 -19.02
C GLY A 363 -5.36 13.67 -17.78
N SER A 364 -4.18 14.29 -17.60
CA SER A 364 -3.37 14.17 -16.39
C SER A 364 -4.09 14.68 -15.12
N HIS A 365 -3.68 14.17 -13.97
CA HIS A 365 -4.05 14.81 -12.71
C HIS A 365 -3.39 16.18 -12.58
N LYS A 366 -4.10 17.10 -11.93
CA LYS A 366 -3.63 18.49 -11.74
C LYS A 366 -2.83 18.68 -10.46
N SER A 367 -2.83 17.67 -9.59
CA SER A 367 -2.15 17.70 -8.29
C SER A 367 -1.57 16.32 -7.98
N ARG A 368 -0.92 16.21 -6.81
CA ARG A 368 -0.28 14.99 -6.30
C ARG A 368 -1.24 13.80 -6.36
N ILE A 369 -0.75 12.67 -6.85
CA ILE A 369 -1.45 11.39 -6.77
C ILE A 369 -1.23 10.83 -5.36
N SER A 370 -2.32 10.58 -4.64
CA SER A 370 -2.28 10.02 -3.28
C SER A 370 -2.19 8.51 -3.29
N GLN A 371 -2.84 7.86 -4.27
CA GLN A 371 -2.84 6.40 -4.33
C GLN A 371 -3.05 5.88 -5.74
N VAL A 372 -2.45 4.73 -6.01
CA VAL A 372 -2.72 3.86 -7.15
C VAL A 372 -3.27 2.52 -6.66
N ALA A 373 -4.25 1.98 -7.35
CA ALA A 373 -4.82 0.68 -7.02
C ALA A 373 -5.25 -0.05 -8.31
N ILE A 374 -4.83 -1.30 -8.45
CA ILE A 374 -5.25 -2.17 -9.55
C ILE A 374 -6.51 -2.90 -9.14
N SER A 375 -7.44 -3.04 -10.08
CA SER A 375 -8.64 -3.83 -9.85
C SER A 375 -8.29 -5.32 -9.65
N PRO A 376 -9.02 -6.04 -8.78
CA PRO A 376 -8.75 -7.46 -8.52
C PRO A 376 -8.79 -8.36 -9.76
N ASP A 377 -9.53 -7.98 -10.82
CA ASP A 377 -9.53 -8.67 -12.12
C ASP A 377 -8.31 -8.33 -12.99
N GLY A 378 -7.58 -7.25 -12.64
CA GLY A 378 -6.39 -6.79 -13.35
C GLY A 378 -6.67 -6.00 -14.65
N GLN A 379 -7.93 -5.63 -14.92
CA GLN A 379 -8.31 -4.91 -16.14
C GLN A 379 -8.30 -3.39 -15.99
N GLY A 380 -8.46 -2.90 -14.77
CA GLY A 380 -8.52 -1.49 -14.45
C GLY A 380 -7.44 -1.05 -13.48
N LEU A 381 -6.92 0.15 -13.68
CA LEU A 381 -6.06 0.86 -12.75
C LEU A 381 -6.80 2.12 -12.30
N ALA A 382 -6.91 2.35 -11.00
CA ALA A 382 -7.45 3.58 -10.45
C ALA A 382 -6.35 4.43 -9.84
N THR A 383 -6.39 5.73 -10.09
CA THR A 383 -5.50 6.72 -9.48
C THR A 383 -6.33 7.77 -8.78
N ALA A 384 -6.05 8.02 -7.50
CA ALA A 384 -6.65 9.08 -6.72
C ALA A 384 -5.71 10.26 -6.58
N SER A 385 -6.23 11.48 -6.53
CA SER A 385 -5.41 12.67 -6.46
C SER A 385 -5.98 13.73 -5.51
N TRP A 386 -5.11 14.64 -5.12
CA TRP A 386 -5.44 15.84 -4.36
C TRP A 386 -6.18 16.88 -5.21
N ASP A 387 -6.37 16.62 -6.52
CA ASP A 387 -7.24 17.42 -7.40
C ASP A 387 -8.73 17.06 -7.27
N SER A 388 -9.11 16.32 -6.22
CA SER A 388 -10.47 15.86 -5.93
C SER A 388 -11.07 14.90 -6.98
N THR A 389 -10.25 14.34 -7.86
CA THR A 389 -10.70 13.40 -8.89
C THR A 389 -10.05 12.02 -8.74
N ILE A 390 -10.81 11.00 -9.14
CA ILE A 390 -10.27 9.65 -9.34
C ILE A 390 -10.34 9.37 -10.84
N LYS A 391 -9.30 8.81 -11.39
CA LYS A 391 -9.26 8.39 -12.79
C LYS A 391 -9.11 6.90 -12.89
N ILE A 392 -9.88 6.31 -13.77
CA ILE A 392 -9.82 4.90 -14.10
C ILE A 392 -9.17 4.78 -15.48
N TRP A 393 -8.15 3.93 -15.53
CA TRP A 393 -7.35 3.63 -16.71
C TRP A 393 -7.57 2.19 -17.11
N SER A 394 -7.64 1.90 -18.39
CA SER A 394 -7.73 0.56 -18.95
C SER A 394 -6.90 0.47 -20.22
N THR A 395 -6.52 -0.73 -20.60
CA THR A 395 -5.76 -1.02 -21.85
C THR A 395 -6.64 -1.03 -23.08
#